data_f2b5c8773a91293049ae8b8331c269fc
#
_entry.id   f2b5c8773a91293049ae8b8331c269fc
#
_cell.length_a   1.000
_cell.length_b   1.000
_cell.length_c   1.000
_cell.angle_alpha   90.00
_cell.angle_beta   90.00
_cell.angle_gamma   90.00
#
_symmetry.space_group_name_H-M   'P 1'
#
loop_
_entity.id
_entity.type
_entity.pdbx_description
1 polymer ?
#
loop_
_entity_poly.entity_id
_entity_poly.type
_entity_poly.pdbx_seq_one_letter_code
_entity_poly.pdbx_strand_id
1 'polypeptide(L)'
;MGIEYLMVIIFIVGYIAIALEHNIKVDKAASALVIGMVCWGLYAIWPSEHLKVDTEQSVNQLMKDKELRERNETFVDYLEHEEEEYREEVFKHPEAYEGRERIPVEETKEYVQHFVKHGLTHHLYDIAGILFFLLGAMTIVELIDAYDGFSVITDRITTTNKVKLLWVICVLTFFMSAALDNLTTSIVMISVIRKLIDDKKVKWLFGGFIIIAANAGGAWSPIGDVTTTMLWNNGQIPDTGVIIVNLIIPSLVAMLVPLTLASFFVKGTVKRPDKVMSLGHDNATPEKWEKSFVFALGLCGLLFVPVFKTVTHLPPFTGMMLSLGILWLITELLISRKDSASKKGLTVVSVLQKIDTASVLFFLGILMAVAALQEVGHLAQVAHFLDNTFDQNIYSINVSIGLLSAIVDNVPLVAAAQGMYPIDSTGDFAANGMFWQFLAYCAGTGGSALIIGSAAGVAVMGLEKISFGWYIKKISLYAIVGYFAGAATYYFMFAV
;
A
#
# COMPACT_ATOMS: atom_id res chain seq x y z
N MET A 1 -24.87 -4.89 -24.00
CA MET A 1 -23.71 -4.99 -23.14
C MET A 1 -24.01 -4.04 -21.98
N GLY A 2 -24.33 -4.56 -20.81
CA GLY A 2 -24.73 -3.71 -19.68
C GLY A 2 -23.59 -2.78 -19.25
N ILE A 3 -23.91 -1.65 -18.65
CA ILE A 3 -22.94 -0.66 -18.17
C ILE A 3 -21.98 -1.28 -17.14
N GLU A 4 -22.43 -2.30 -16.41
CA GLU A 4 -21.62 -3.10 -15.49
C GLU A 4 -20.36 -3.66 -16.16
N TYR A 5 -20.49 -4.28 -17.33
CA TYR A 5 -19.36 -4.80 -18.09
C TYR A 5 -18.47 -3.71 -18.68
N LEU A 6 -19.02 -2.51 -18.91
CA LEU A 6 -18.23 -1.37 -19.39
C LEU A 6 -17.22 -0.92 -18.34
N MET A 7 -17.60 -0.87 -17.05
CA MET A 7 -16.67 -0.52 -15.95
C MET A 7 -15.54 -1.54 -15.85
N VAL A 8 -15.84 -2.83 -15.93
CA VAL A 8 -14.82 -3.90 -15.92
C VAL A 8 -13.86 -3.76 -17.10
N ILE A 9 -14.38 -3.49 -18.31
CA ILE A 9 -13.57 -3.29 -19.51
C ILE A 9 -12.65 -2.08 -19.34
N ILE A 10 -13.18 -0.95 -18.85
CA ILE A 10 -12.40 0.27 -18.61
C ILE A 10 -11.31 -0.01 -17.57
N PHE A 11 -11.64 -0.72 -16.48
CA PHE A 11 -10.67 -1.11 -15.48
C PHE A 11 -9.55 -1.98 -16.08
N ILE A 12 -9.89 -3.04 -16.82
CA ILE A 12 -8.92 -3.94 -17.45
C ILE A 12 -8.03 -3.19 -18.46
N VAL A 13 -8.63 -2.41 -19.37
CA VAL A 13 -7.89 -1.64 -20.38
C VAL A 13 -6.96 -0.63 -19.73
N GLY A 14 -7.45 0.08 -18.72
CA GLY A 14 -6.64 1.03 -17.99
C GLY A 14 -5.54 0.34 -17.17
N TYR A 15 -5.82 -0.83 -16.61
CA TYR A 15 -4.81 -1.61 -15.90
C TYR A 15 -3.70 -2.11 -16.85
N ILE A 16 -4.07 -2.53 -18.07
CA ILE A 16 -3.10 -2.85 -19.14
C ILE A 16 -2.26 -1.61 -19.49
N ALA A 17 -2.87 -0.42 -19.54
CA ALA A 17 -2.14 0.83 -19.77
C ALA A 17 -1.13 1.12 -18.63
N ILE A 18 -1.52 0.90 -17.37
CA ILE A 18 -0.61 1.01 -16.21
C ILE A 18 0.57 0.04 -16.35
N ALA A 19 0.30 -1.24 -16.66
CA ALA A 19 1.33 -2.26 -16.84
C ALA A 19 2.30 -1.96 -18.01
N LEU A 20 1.80 -1.29 -19.05
CA LEU A 20 2.55 -0.90 -20.23
C LEU A 20 3.12 0.54 -20.18
N GLU A 21 3.18 1.16 -19.00
CA GLU A 21 3.66 2.53 -18.77
C GLU A 21 4.91 2.88 -19.60
N HIS A 22 5.93 2.03 -19.54
CA HIS A 22 7.19 2.25 -20.27
C HIS A 22 7.03 2.21 -21.80
N ASN A 23 6.09 1.42 -22.32
CA ASN A 23 5.88 1.24 -23.75
C ASN A 23 5.06 2.40 -24.35
N ILE A 24 4.02 2.82 -23.63
CA ILE A 24 3.13 3.91 -24.06
C ILE A 24 3.62 5.30 -23.64
N LYS A 25 4.65 5.37 -22.76
CA LYS A 25 5.24 6.61 -22.23
C LYS A 25 4.21 7.51 -21.53
N VAL A 26 3.22 6.91 -20.88
CA VAL A 26 2.23 7.59 -20.05
C VAL A 26 2.45 7.15 -18.62
N ASP A 27 2.57 8.12 -17.71
CA ASP A 27 2.73 7.86 -16.28
C ASP A 27 1.53 7.06 -15.74
N LYS A 28 1.80 6.01 -14.94
CA LYS A 28 0.77 5.15 -14.35
C LYS A 28 -0.25 5.92 -13.51
N ALA A 29 0.16 7.02 -12.87
CA ALA A 29 -0.74 7.86 -12.07
C ALA A 29 -1.84 8.50 -12.94
N ALA A 30 -1.50 8.96 -14.14
CA ALA A 30 -2.48 9.54 -15.06
C ALA A 30 -3.53 8.48 -15.47
N SER A 31 -3.08 7.28 -15.83
CA SER A 31 -3.96 6.17 -16.18
C SER A 31 -4.86 5.78 -15.00
N ALA A 32 -4.31 5.63 -13.80
CA ALA A 32 -5.06 5.26 -12.59
C ALA A 32 -6.13 6.30 -12.23
N LEU A 33 -5.80 7.59 -12.27
CA LEU A 33 -6.77 8.67 -12.01
C LEU A 33 -7.92 8.66 -13.01
N VAL A 34 -7.62 8.49 -14.31
CA VAL A 34 -8.66 8.41 -15.35
C VAL A 34 -9.58 7.23 -15.09
N ILE A 35 -9.04 6.05 -14.80
CA ILE A 35 -9.85 4.85 -14.53
C ILE A 35 -10.74 5.08 -13.31
N GLY A 36 -10.17 5.53 -12.20
CA GLY A 36 -10.90 5.76 -10.95
C GLY A 36 -12.06 6.73 -11.13
N MET A 37 -11.78 7.89 -11.72
CA MET A 37 -12.81 8.93 -11.91
C MET A 37 -13.86 8.53 -12.96
N VAL A 38 -13.48 7.83 -14.02
CA VAL A 38 -14.44 7.35 -15.03
C VAL A 38 -15.34 6.26 -14.45
N CYS A 39 -14.82 5.30 -13.66
CA CYS A 39 -15.65 4.28 -13.03
C CYS A 39 -16.67 4.90 -12.07
N TRP A 40 -16.28 5.82 -11.21
CA TRP A 40 -17.21 6.55 -10.34
C TRP A 40 -18.20 7.42 -11.12
N GLY A 41 -17.74 8.06 -12.20
CA GLY A 41 -18.61 8.85 -13.07
C GLY A 41 -19.70 7.98 -13.73
N LEU A 42 -19.36 6.80 -14.20
CA LEU A 42 -20.32 5.83 -14.76
C LEU A 42 -21.33 5.37 -13.70
N TYR A 43 -20.84 5.04 -12.49
CA TYR A 43 -21.71 4.65 -11.38
C TYR A 43 -22.66 5.78 -10.99
N ALA A 44 -22.20 7.03 -10.95
CA ALA A 44 -23.01 8.18 -10.60
C ALA A 44 -24.05 8.57 -11.68
N ILE A 45 -23.77 8.29 -12.96
CA ILE A 45 -24.71 8.60 -14.06
C ILE A 45 -25.83 7.55 -14.17
N TRP A 46 -25.53 6.28 -13.89
CA TRP A 46 -26.48 5.17 -14.01
C TRP A 46 -26.59 4.32 -12.73
N PRO A 47 -26.85 4.94 -11.57
CA PRO A 47 -26.87 4.22 -10.31
C PRO A 47 -28.00 3.18 -10.23
N SER A 48 -29.18 3.49 -10.75
CA SER A 48 -30.33 2.58 -10.75
C SER A 48 -30.10 1.31 -11.57
N GLU A 49 -29.32 1.38 -12.65
CA GLU A 49 -28.94 0.21 -13.45
C GLU A 49 -27.99 -0.72 -12.69
N HIS A 50 -27.02 -0.16 -11.96
CA HIS A 50 -26.07 -0.92 -11.16
C HIS A 50 -26.73 -1.53 -9.92
N LEU A 51 -27.50 -0.74 -9.20
CA LEU A 51 -28.24 -1.21 -8.02
C LEU A 51 -29.45 -2.09 -8.42
N LYS A 52 -29.85 -2.10 -9.72
CA LYS A 52 -31.05 -2.79 -10.22
C LYS A 52 -32.30 -2.39 -9.43
N VAL A 53 -32.40 -1.10 -9.16
CA VAL A 53 -33.50 -0.49 -8.40
C VAL A 53 -34.49 0.14 -9.37
N ASP A 54 -35.76 -0.14 -9.16
CA ASP A 54 -36.86 0.57 -9.85
C ASP A 54 -37.12 1.90 -9.13
N THR A 55 -36.65 2.98 -9.72
CA THR A 55 -36.82 4.33 -9.17
C THR A 55 -38.25 4.87 -9.21
N GLU A 56 -39.20 4.11 -9.80
CA GLU A 56 -40.63 4.41 -9.75
C GLU A 56 -41.31 3.81 -8.50
N GLN A 57 -40.61 2.97 -7.74
CA GLN A 57 -41.10 2.43 -6.49
C GLN A 57 -40.79 3.36 -5.32
N SER A 58 -41.67 3.37 -4.31
CA SER A 58 -41.38 4.08 -3.06
C SER A 58 -40.29 3.37 -2.26
N VAL A 59 -39.55 4.14 -1.44
CA VAL A 59 -38.53 3.59 -0.53
C VAL A 59 -39.07 2.42 0.31
N ASN A 60 -40.30 2.56 0.83
CA ASN A 60 -40.96 1.51 1.62
C ASN A 60 -41.24 0.21 0.82
N GLN A 61 -41.42 0.29 -0.52
CA GLN A 61 -41.57 -0.87 -1.37
C GLN A 61 -40.20 -1.50 -1.65
N LEU A 62 -39.20 -0.66 -1.91
CA LEU A 62 -37.83 -1.13 -2.11
C LEU A 62 -37.25 -1.87 -0.89
N MET A 63 -37.48 -1.35 0.33
CA MET A 63 -37.08 -2.02 1.56
C MET A 63 -37.73 -3.37 1.80
N LYS A 64 -38.93 -3.61 1.23
CA LYS A 64 -39.64 -4.90 1.30
C LYS A 64 -39.30 -5.83 0.14
N ASP A 65 -38.58 -5.36 -0.84
CA ASP A 65 -38.17 -6.16 -1.99
C ASP A 65 -37.10 -7.18 -1.56
N LYS A 66 -37.54 -8.45 -1.47
CA LYS A 66 -36.67 -9.55 -1.07
C LYS A 66 -35.50 -9.77 -2.03
N GLU A 67 -35.75 -9.58 -3.31
CA GLU A 67 -34.70 -9.74 -4.33
C GLU A 67 -33.67 -8.62 -4.25
N LEU A 68 -34.10 -7.39 -3.95
CA LEU A 68 -33.17 -6.25 -3.73
C LEU A 68 -32.33 -6.48 -2.47
N ARG A 69 -32.94 -6.95 -1.37
CA ARG A 69 -32.23 -7.23 -0.11
C ARG A 69 -31.16 -8.31 -0.31
N GLU A 70 -31.48 -9.38 -1.03
CA GLU A 70 -30.51 -10.45 -1.34
C GLU A 70 -29.37 -10.00 -2.26
N ARG A 71 -29.60 -8.99 -3.12
CA ARG A 71 -28.59 -8.46 -4.04
C ARG A 71 -27.76 -7.34 -3.49
N ASN A 72 -28.32 -6.48 -2.66
CA ASN A 72 -27.66 -5.27 -2.16
C ASN A 72 -28.17 -4.90 -0.76
N GLU A 73 -27.73 -5.66 0.22
CA GLU A 73 -28.07 -5.46 1.63
C GLU A 73 -27.63 -4.08 2.10
N THR A 74 -26.44 -3.61 1.71
CA THR A 74 -25.88 -2.31 2.09
C THR A 74 -26.78 -1.13 1.67
N PHE A 75 -27.39 -1.21 0.48
CA PHE A 75 -28.32 -0.18 0.03
C PHE A 75 -29.64 -0.22 0.79
N VAL A 76 -30.12 -1.40 1.14
CA VAL A 76 -31.34 -1.57 1.95
C VAL A 76 -31.13 -1.05 3.37
N ASP A 77 -29.99 -1.38 3.98
CA ASP A 77 -29.62 -0.88 5.31
C ASP A 77 -29.47 0.65 5.32
N TYR A 78 -28.90 1.22 4.26
CA TYR A 78 -28.84 2.67 4.06
C TYR A 78 -30.26 3.28 4.02
N LEU A 79 -31.19 2.70 3.25
CA LEU A 79 -32.58 3.18 3.16
C LEU A 79 -33.32 3.06 4.50
N GLU A 80 -33.08 1.99 5.27
CA GLU A 80 -33.65 1.80 6.61
C GLU A 80 -33.17 2.89 7.59
N HIS A 81 -31.88 3.23 7.52
CA HIS A 81 -31.29 4.29 8.35
C HIS A 81 -31.85 5.68 8.00
N GLU A 82 -31.92 6.01 6.71
CA GLU A 82 -32.50 7.27 6.22
C GLU A 82 -34.00 7.39 6.58
N GLU A 83 -34.76 6.28 6.52
CA GLU A 83 -36.16 6.28 6.94
C GLU A 83 -36.30 6.49 8.47
N GLU A 84 -35.41 5.93 9.26
CA GLU A 84 -35.41 6.12 10.71
C GLU A 84 -35.08 7.58 11.07
N GLU A 85 -34.05 8.17 10.44
CA GLU A 85 -33.67 9.57 10.61
C GLU A 85 -34.79 10.50 10.17
N TYR A 86 -35.44 10.24 9.03
CA TYR A 86 -36.61 10.99 8.56
C TYR A 86 -37.77 10.94 9.56
N ARG A 87 -38.05 9.77 10.13
CA ARG A 87 -39.11 9.64 11.15
C ARG A 87 -38.79 10.42 12.43
N GLU A 88 -37.53 10.42 12.87
CA GLU A 88 -37.07 11.20 14.00
C GLU A 88 -37.20 12.71 13.74
N GLU A 89 -36.88 13.19 12.55
CA GLU A 89 -37.02 14.59 12.16
C GLU A 89 -38.49 15.02 12.10
N VAL A 90 -39.35 14.19 11.49
CA VAL A 90 -40.81 14.42 11.48
C VAL A 90 -41.36 14.49 12.91
N PHE A 91 -40.86 13.65 13.82
CA PHE A 91 -41.28 13.69 15.22
C PHE A 91 -40.77 14.93 15.96
N LYS A 92 -39.57 15.40 15.67
CA LYS A 92 -38.97 16.61 16.27
C LYS A 92 -39.59 17.92 15.74
N HIS A 93 -39.98 17.92 14.47
CA HIS A 93 -40.44 19.11 13.73
C HIS A 93 -41.75 18.84 12.93
N PRO A 94 -42.86 18.43 13.59
CA PRO A 94 -44.07 17.99 12.89
C PRO A 94 -44.65 19.08 11.97
N GLU A 95 -44.44 20.35 12.30
CA GLU A 95 -44.94 21.51 11.54
C GLU A 95 -44.29 21.64 10.16
N ALA A 96 -43.03 21.20 10.03
CA ALA A 96 -42.27 21.24 8.74
C ALA A 96 -42.67 20.10 7.79
N TYR A 97 -43.28 19.05 8.34
CA TYR A 97 -43.61 17.82 7.61
C TYR A 97 -45.11 17.50 7.59
N GLU A 98 -45.95 18.50 7.75
CA GLU A 98 -47.42 18.35 7.85
C GLU A 98 -47.96 17.58 6.62
N GLY A 99 -48.50 16.38 6.86
CA GLY A 99 -49.01 15.47 5.80
C GLY A 99 -48.00 14.50 5.18
N ARG A 100 -46.74 14.46 5.63
CA ARG A 100 -45.69 13.57 5.12
C ARG A 100 -45.32 12.52 6.18
N GLU A 101 -46.03 11.41 6.20
CA GLU A 101 -45.69 10.27 7.09
C GLU A 101 -44.63 9.31 6.53
N ARG A 102 -44.24 9.47 5.26
CA ARG A 102 -43.33 8.55 4.53
C ARG A 102 -42.53 9.31 3.48
N ILE A 103 -41.34 8.78 3.18
CA ILE A 103 -40.53 9.29 2.10
C ILE A 103 -41.27 9.17 0.75
N PRO A 104 -41.51 10.29 0.02
CA PRO A 104 -42.25 10.28 -1.25
C PRO A 104 -41.55 9.49 -2.34
N VAL A 105 -42.30 8.91 -3.27
CA VAL A 105 -41.77 8.19 -4.46
C VAL A 105 -40.83 9.07 -5.29
N GLU A 106 -41.15 10.37 -5.40
CA GLU A 106 -40.38 11.35 -6.16
C GLU A 106 -38.94 11.53 -5.64
N GLU A 107 -38.71 11.20 -4.36
CA GLU A 107 -37.40 11.31 -3.72
C GLU A 107 -36.53 10.05 -3.88
N THR A 108 -37.09 8.93 -4.32
CA THR A 108 -36.33 7.67 -4.43
C THR A 108 -35.08 7.80 -5.33
N LYS A 109 -35.18 8.55 -6.42
CA LYS A 109 -34.06 8.81 -7.32
C LYS A 109 -32.96 9.62 -6.61
N GLU A 110 -33.35 10.55 -5.78
CA GLU A 110 -32.45 11.38 -4.98
C GLU A 110 -31.72 10.52 -3.93
N TYR A 111 -32.41 9.61 -3.23
CA TYR A 111 -31.80 8.65 -2.33
C TYR A 111 -30.78 7.73 -3.00
N VAL A 112 -31.09 7.23 -4.19
CA VAL A 112 -30.14 6.43 -4.97
C VAL A 112 -28.88 7.22 -5.34
N GLN A 113 -29.02 8.49 -5.71
CA GLN A 113 -27.88 9.37 -5.98
C GLN A 113 -27.11 9.71 -4.71
N HIS A 114 -27.82 9.91 -3.60
CA HIS A 114 -27.22 10.20 -2.30
C HIS A 114 -26.41 9.00 -1.78
N PHE A 115 -26.92 7.80 -1.96
CA PHE A 115 -26.20 6.56 -1.64
C PHE A 115 -24.87 6.45 -2.41
N VAL A 116 -24.85 6.71 -3.72
CA VAL A 116 -23.60 6.72 -4.50
C VAL A 116 -22.62 7.75 -3.98
N LYS A 117 -23.10 8.95 -3.61
CA LYS A 117 -22.28 10.01 -3.03
C LYS A 117 -21.74 9.60 -1.66
N HIS A 118 -22.56 8.95 -0.83
CA HIS A 118 -22.17 8.42 0.46
C HIS A 118 -21.03 7.38 0.30
N GLY A 119 -21.21 6.38 -0.59
CA GLY A 119 -20.18 5.40 -0.89
C GLY A 119 -18.87 6.03 -1.37
N LEU A 120 -18.96 7.00 -2.30
CA LEU A 120 -17.77 7.76 -2.75
C LEU A 120 -17.05 8.45 -1.58
N THR A 121 -17.81 9.10 -0.68
CA THR A 121 -17.23 9.84 0.43
C THR A 121 -16.61 8.91 1.46
N HIS A 122 -17.24 7.77 1.74
CA HIS A 122 -16.75 6.75 2.65
C HIS A 122 -15.41 6.18 2.17
N HIS A 123 -15.35 5.72 0.93
CA HIS A 123 -14.11 5.21 0.34
C HIS A 123 -13.02 6.29 0.26
N LEU A 124 -13.37 7.53 -0.08
CA LEU A 124 -12.41 8.63 -0.11
C LEU A 124 -11.82 8.91 1.28
N TYR A 125 -12.62 8.80 2.34
CA TYR A 125 -12.15 8.97 3.73
C TYR A 125 -11.08 7.93 4.08
N ASP A 126 -11.34 6.65 3.80
CA ASP A 126 -10.41 5.57 4.06
C ASP A 126 -9.12 5.72 3.25
N ILE A 127 -9.26 6.00 1.96
CA ILE A 127 -8.14 6.23 1.04
C ILE A 127 -7.32 7.44 1.48
N ALA A 128 -7.96 8.55 1.87
CA ALA A 128 -7.26 9.75 2.35
C ALA A 128 -6.39 9.46 3.58
N GLY A 129 -6.87 8.63 4.51
CA GLY A 129 -6.08 8.18 5.66
C GLY A 129 -4.78 7.49 5.23
N ILE A 130 -4.86 6.60 4.24
CA ILE A 130 -3.69 5.91 3.67
C ILE A 130 -2.74 6.91 2.98
N LEU A 131 -3.28 7.83 2.16
CA LEU A 131 -2.47 8.81 1.42
C LEU A 131 -1.74 9.78 2.36
N PHE A 132 -2.40 10.28 3.42
CA PHE A 132 -1.76 11.13 4.41
C PHE A 132 -0.69 10.37 5.20
N PHE A 133 -0.95 9.10 5.53
CA PHE A 133 0.06 8.25 6.16
C PHE A 133 1.31 8.14 5.27
N LEU A 134 1.14 7.79 3.98
CA LEU A 134 2.24 7.67 3.02
C LEU A 134 3.00 8.99 2.84
N LEU A 135 2.27 10.10 2.67
CA LEU A 135 2.88 11.42 2.51
C LEU A 135 3.74 11.79 3.74
N GLY A 136 3.24 11.49 4.93
CA GLY A 136 3.97 11.72 6.19
C GLY A 136 5.23 10.87 6.28
N ALA A 137 5.12 9.57 6.02
CA ALA A 137 6.23 8.64 6.05
C ALA A 137 7.32 9.02 5.04
N MET A 138 6.94 9.25 3.78
CA MET A 138 7.88 9.68 2.71
C MET A 138 8.58 10.99 3.08
N THR A 139 7.87 11.95 3.69
CA THR A 139 8.46 13.23 4.10
C THR A 139 9.49 13.05 5.22
N ILE A 140 9.18 12.23 6.23
CA ILE A 140 10.11 11.92 7.33
C ILE A 140 11.38 11.28 6.78
N VAL A 141 11.24 10.31 5.88
CA VAL A 141 12.40 9.59 5.32
C VAL A 141 13.23 10.48 4.42
N GLU A 142 12.61 11.30 3.57
CA GLU A 142 13.32 12.25 2.71
C GLU A 142 14.04 13.34 3.55
N LEU A 143 13.48 13.73 4.71
CA LEU A 143 14.18 14.59 5.67
C LEU A 143 15.42 13.91 6.25
N ILE A 144 15.32 12.64 6.64
CA ILE A 144 16.46 11.86 7.11
C ILE A 144 17.55 11.81 6.03
N ASP A 145 17.17 11.57 4.75
CA ASP A 145 18.11 11.53 3.64
C ASP A 145 18.72 12.90 3.33
N ALA A 146 17.93 13.98 3.33
CA ALA A 146 18.41 15.34 3.14
C ALA A 146 19.49 15.74 4.15
N TYR A 147 19.39 15.25 5.39
CA TYR A 147 20.41 15.40 6.44
C TYR A 147 21.54 14.37 6.34
N ASP A 148 21.59 13.54 5.29
CA ASP A 148 22.55 12.41 5.15
C ASP A 148 22.53 11.46 6.38
N GLY A 149 21.34 11.31 7.00
CA GLY A 149 21.16 10.52 8.22
C GLY A 149 21.47 9.04 8.03
N PHE A 150 21.24 8.49 6.82
CA PHE A 150 21.55 7.10 6.51
C PHE A 150 23.05 6.80 6.47
N SER A 151 23.93 7.83 6.40
CA SER A 151 25.39 7.66 6.54
C SER A 151 25.78 7.01 7.86
N VAL A 152 25.00 7.20 8.92
CA VAL A 152 25.19 6.55 10.23
C VAL A 152 25.27 5.02 10.12
N ILE A 153 24.50 4.44 9.19
CA ILE A 153 24.51 3.00 8.90
C ILE A 153 25.56 2.67 7.86
N THR A 154 25.59 3.42 6.74
CA THR A 154 26.39 3.07 5.56
C THR A 154 27.89 3.15 5.78
N ASP A 155 28.35 4.09 6.61
CA ASP A 155 29.77 4.27 6.92
C ASP A 155 30.37 3.09 7.72
N ARG A 156 29.50 2.26 8.34
CA ARG A 156 29.92 1.06 9.08
C ARG A 156 30.10 -0.16 8.18
N ILE A 157 29.69 -0.10 6.91
CA ILE A 157 29.80 -1.21 5.96
C ILE A 157 31.17 -1.18 5.30
N THR A 158 32.10 -1.99 5.79
CA THR A 158 33.51 -2.01 5.33
C THR A 158 33.85 -3.20 4.44
N THR A 159 33.04 -4.26 4.45
CA THR A 159 33.33 -5.50 3.73
C THR A 159 33.33 -5.33 2.21
N THR A 160 34.28 -6.01 1.53
CA THR A 160 34.34 -6.09 0.06
C THR A 160 33.96 -7.48 -0.47
N ASN A 161 33.82 -8.49 0.40
CA ASN A 161 33.38 -9.81 -0.02
C ASN A 161 31.92 -9.77 -0.50
N LYS A 162 31.65 -10.23 -1.72
CA LYS A 162 30.31 -10.16 -2.32
C LYS A 162 29.23 -10.83 -1.49
N VAL A 163 29.49 -12.04 -0.97
CA VAL A 163 28.50 -12.79 -0.18
C VAL A 163 28.23 -12.09 1.13
N LYS A 164 29.29 -11.72 1.88
CA LYS A 164 29.12 -11.02 3.14
C LYS A 164 28.39 -9.67 2.96
N LEU A 165 28.74 -8.93 1.90
CA LEU A 165 28.09 -7.67 1.59
C LEU A 165 26.62 -7.88 1.23
N LEU A 166 26.28 -8.90 0.45
CA LEU A 166 24.91 -9.23 0.08
C LEU A 166 24.06 -9.55 1.33
N TRP A 167 24.60 -10.34 2.26
CA TRP A 167 23.95 -10.63 3.53
C TRP A 167 23.70 -9.36 4.36
N VAL A 168 24.74 -8.53 4.53
CA VAL A 168 24.60 -7.27 5.28
C VAL A 168 23.54 -6.36 4.66
N ILE A 169 23.56 -6.20 3.33
CA ILE A 169 22.58 -5.38 2.61
C ILE A 169 21.16 -5.94 2.78
N CYS A 170 20.95 -7.25 2.58
CA CYS A 170 19.62 -7.85 2.69
C CYS A 170 19.07 -7.80 4.12
N VAL A 171 19.88 -8.08 5.13
CA VAL A 171 19.46 -8.01 6.55
C VAL A 171 19.11 -6.58 6.93
N LEU A 172 19.94 -5.60 6.55
CA LEU A 172 19.62 -4.18 6.77
C LEU A 172 18.33 -3.78 6.04
N THR A 173 18.17 -4.15 4.77
CA THR A 173 16.96 -3.89 3.98
C THR A 173 15.73 -4.46 4.66
N PHE A 174 15.78 -5.70 5.13
CA PHE A 174 14.67 -6.38 5.79
C PHE A 174 14.17 -5.62 7.03
N PHE A 175 15.07 -5.25 7.92
CA PHE A 175 14.68 -4.52 9.13
C PHE A 175 14.35 -3.04 8.88
N MET A 176 15.04 -2.40 7.93
CA MET A 176 14.70 -1.03 7.54
C MET A 176 13.32 -0.96 6.90
N SER A 177 12.96 -1.91 6.05
CA SER A 177 11.66 -1.95 5.39
C SER A 177 10.50 -2.09 6.37
N ALA A 178 10.70 -2.80 7.47
CA ALA A 178 9.69 -2.89 8.53
C ALA A 178 9.38 -1.54 9.20
N ALA A 179 10.27 -0.55 9.10
CA ALA A 179 10.13 0.76 9.73
C ALA A 179 9.89 1.92 8.73
N LEU A 180 10.40 1.79 7.47
CA LEU A 180 10.45 2.88 6.50
C LEU A 180 9.55 2.68 5.27
N ASP A 181 8.88 1.57 5.13
CA ASP A 181 8.26 0.99 3.93
C ASP A 181 9.25 0.38 2.90
N ASN A 182 8.70 -0.49 2.03
CA ASN A 182 9.47 -1.25 1.05
C ASN A 182 10.01 -0.38 -0.10
N LEU A 183 9.23 0.60 -0.57
CA LEU A 183 9.61 1.51 -1.65
C LEU A 183 10.78 2.40 -1.22
N THR A 184 10.60 3.11 -0.12
CA THR A 184 11.59 4.06 0.42
C THR A 184 12.88 3.34 0.79
N THR A 185 12.77 2.21 1.49
CA THR A 185 13.94 1.38 1.84
C THR A 185 14.71 0.94 0.61
N SER A 186 14.02 0.53 -0.45
CA SER A 186 14.67 0.12 -1.70
C SER A 186 15.45 1.27 -2.34
N ILE A 187 14.87 2.47 -2.39
CA ILE A 187 15.54 3.67 -2.94
C ILE A 187 16.80 4.00 -2.13
N VAL A 188 16.70 4.00 -0.80
CA VAL A 188 17.83 4.24 0.10
C VAL A 188 18.91 3.19 -0.11
N MET A 189 18.57 1.92 -0.13
CA MET A 189 19.53 0.83 -0.26
C MET A 189 20.18 0.78 -1.65
N ILE A 190 19.49 1.19 -2.71
CA ILE A 190 20.09 1.41 -4.03
C ILE A 190 21.13 2.54 -3.96
N SER A 191 20.82 3.62 -3.28
CA SER A 191 21.78 4.72 -3.08
C SER A 191 23.02 4.26 -2.31
N VAL A 192 22.84 3.38 -1.32
CA VAL A 192 23.94 2.74 -0.57
C VAL A 192 24.81 1.86 -1.47
N ILE A 193 24.21 0.94 -2.25
CA ILE A 193 25.01 0.05 -3.10
C ILE A 193 25.73 0.78 -4.23
N ARG A 194 25.21 1.92 -4.70
CA ARG A 194 25.93 2.80 -5.65
C ARG A 194 27.24 3.32 -5.09
N LYS A 195 27.31 3.60 -3.80
CA LYS A 195 28.54 4.03 -3.10
C LYS A 195 29.51 2.85 -2.84
N LEU A 196 29.02 1.62 -2.81
CA LEU A 196 29.78 0.44 -2.42
C LEU A 196 30.25 -0.44 -3.60
N ILE A 197 29.54 -0.40 -4.74
CA ILE A 197 29.70 -1.31 -5.86
C ILE A 197 29.84 -0.53 -7.17
N ASP A 198 30.90 -0.76 -7.92
CA ASP A 198 31.13 -0.13 -9.22
C ASP A 198 30.49 -0.93 -10.38
N ASP A 199 30.61 -2.27 -10.36
CA ASP A 199 30.12 -3.15 -11.42
C ASP A 199 28.57 -3.12 -11.55
N LYS A 200 28.10 -2.76 -12.76
CA LYS A 200 26.67 -2.65 -13.07
C LYS A 200 25.90 -3.96 -12.88
N LYS A 201 26.47 -5.11 -13.30
CA LYS A 201 25.76 -6.41 -13.18
C LYS A 201 25.69 -6.87 -11.74
N VAL A 202 26.70 -6.53 -10.94
CA VAL A 202 26.68 -6.80 -9.50
C VAL A 202 25.65 -5.90 -8.82
N LYS A 203 25.57 -4.61 -9.16
CA LYS A 203 24.49 -3.72 -8.68
C LYS A 203 23.10 -4.26 -9.02
N TRP A 204 22.89 -4.76 -10.21
CA TRP A 204 21.62 -5.37 -10.61
C TRP A 204 21.26 -6.60 -9.77
N LEU A 205 22.24 -7.46 -9.49
CA LEU A 205 22.02 -8.62 -8.63
C LEU A 205 21.62 -8.17 -7.21
N PHE A 206 22.37 -7.24 -6.63
CA PHE A 206 22.07 -6.69 -5.31
C PHE A 206 20.71 -5.97 -5.30
N GLY A 207 20.38 -5.20 -6.35
CA GLY A 207 19.07 -4.57 -6.51
C GLY A 207 17.93 -5.58 -6.49
N GLY A 208 18.07 -6.71 -7.19
CA GLY A 208 17.08 -7.78 -7.14
C GLY A 208 16.89 -8.40 -5.76
N PHE A 209 17.96 -8.59 -4.99
CA PHE A 209 17.88 -9.08 -3.62
C PHE A 209 17.39 -8.02 -2.64
N ILE A 210 17.64 -6.73 -2.88
CA ILE A 210 17.04 -5.61 -2.13
C ILE A 210 15.52 -5.65 -2.29
N ILE A 211 14.98 -5.87 -3.49
CA ILE A 211 13.53 -5.99 -3.72
C ILE A 211 12.95 -7.14 -2.88
N ILE A 212 13.57 -8.33 -2.93
CA ILE A 212 13.11 -9.49 -2.15
C ILE A 212 13.15 -9.18 -0.64
N ALA A 213 14.24 -8.59 -0.15
CA ALA A 213 14.41 -8.27 1.25
C ALA A 213 13.49 -7.15 1.73
N ALA A 214 13.24 -6.13 0.89
CA ALA A 214 12.35 -5.02 1.21
C ALA A 214 10.89 -5.48 1.29
N ASN A 215 10.43 -6.22 0.30
CA ASN A 215 9.06 -6.74 0.31
C ASN A 215 8.84 -7.74 1.46
N ALA A 216 9.78 -8.64 1.71
CA ALA A 216 9.71 -9.55 2.86
C ALA A 216 9.79 -8.79 4.20
N GLY A 217 10.60 -7.73 4.26
CA GLY A 217 10.72 -6.87 5.45
C GLY A 217 9.47 -6.04 5.73
N GLY A 218 8.77 -5.60 4.68
CA GLY A 218 7.52 -4.86 4.80
C GLY A 218 6.35 -5.72 5.27
N ALA A 219 6.30 -6.99 4.88
CA ALA A 219 5.14 -7.86 5.08
C ALA A 219 4.83 -8.21 6.55
N TRP A 220 5.77 -8.08 7.48
CA TRP A 220 5.59 -8.42 8.89
C TRP A 220 5.41 -7.22 9.83
N SER A 221 5.34 -6.02 9.28
CA SER A 221 5.16 -4.79 10.06
C SER A 221 3.94 -4.01 9.56
N PRO A 222 3.15 -3.39 10.45
CA PRO A 222 1.97 -2.62 10.04
C PRO A 222 2.31 -1.36 9.23
N ILE A 223 3.56 -0.89 9.28
CA ILE A 223 4.04 0.31 8.57
C ILE A 223 5.08 -0.02 7.48
N GLY A 224 5.41 -1.29 7.31
CA GLY A 224 6.49 -1.72 6.43
C GLY A 224 6.11 -1.89 4.95
N ASP A 225 4.83 -1.94 4.66
CA ASP A 225 4.27 -1.97 3.30
C ASP A 225 2.91 -1.26 3.30
N VAL A 226 2.55 -0.64 2.17
CA VAL A 226 1.22 -0.02 2.01
C VAL A 226 0.11 -1.04 2.24
N THR A 227 0.29 -2.27 1.79
CA THR A 227 -0.67 -3.37 1.95
C THR A 227 -0.93 -3.71 3.41
N THR A 228 0.11 -3.82 4.22
CA THR A 228 -0.03 -4.06 5.66
C THR A 228 -0.63 -2.86 6.38
N THR A 229 -0.26 -1.64 5.95
CA THR A 229 -0.85 -0.39 6.47
C THR A 229 -2.35 -0.32 6.20
N MET A 230 -2.81 -0.73 5.00
CA MET A 230 -4.23 -0.80 4.66
C MET A 230 -4.99 -1.78 5.56
N LEU A 231 -4.51 -3.02 5.68
CA LEU A 231 -5.13 -4.04 6.52
C LEU A 231 -5.17 -3.62 8.00
N TRP A 232 -4.16 -2.90 8.46
CA TRP A 232 -4.10 -2.36 9.81
C TRP A 232 -5.04 -1.17 10.02
N ASN A 233 -5.13 -0.26 9.05
CA ASN A 233 -5.97 0.93 9.10
C ASN A 233 -7.46 0.58 9.04
N ASN A 234 -7.83 -0.33 8.12
CA ASN A 234 -9.21 -0.71 7.84
C ASN A 234 -9.75 -1.81 8.77
N GLY A 235 -8.97 -2.22 9.80
CA GLY A 235 -9.45 -3.08 10.88
C GLY A 235 -9.38 -4.58 10.62
N GLN A 236 -8.86 -5.04 9.48
CA GLN A 236 -8.64 -6.47 9.24
C GLN A 236 -7.57 -7.06 10.17
N ILE A 237 -6.50 -6.30 10.44
CA ILE A 237 -5.46 -6.67 11.41
C ILE A 237 -5.21 -5.49 12.37
N PRO A 238 -6.16 -5.19 13.28
CA PRO A 238 -6.04 -4.03 14.18
C PRO A 238 -4.92 -4.18 15.21
N ASP A 239 -4.51 -5.41 15.56
CA ASP A 239 -3.47 -5.68 16.55
C ASP A 239 -2.09 -5.74 15.91
N THR A 240 -1.28 -4.74 16.20
CA THR A 240 0.12 -4.65 15.77
C THR A 240 0.95 -5.85 16.21
N GLY A 241 0.69 -6.42 17.40
CA GLY A 241 1.42 -7.57 17.93
C GLY A 241 1.19 -8.84 17.10
N VAL A 242 -0.03 -9.05 16.64
CA VAL A 242 -0.41 -10.22 15.83
C VAL A 242 0.34 -10.22 14.50
N ILE A 243 0.36 -9.09 13.78
CA ILE A 243 1.07 -9.02 12.50
C ILE A 243 2.57 -9.25 12.66
N ILE A 244 3.19 -8.65 13.68
CA ILE A 244 4.63 -8.78 13.92
C ILE A 244 4.99 -10.22 14.30
N VAL A 245 4.33 -10.79 15.30
CA VAL A 245 4.70 -12.09 15.86
C VAL A 245 4.45 -13.23 14.86
N ASN A 246 3.32 -13.17 14.14
CA ASN A 246 2.92 -14.26 13.26
C ASN A 246 3.62 -14.21 11.88
N LEU A 247 4.00 -13.02 11.40
CA LEU A 247 4.57 -12.87 10.07
C LEU A 247 6.08 -12.70 10.02
N ILE A 248 6.75 -12.39 11.13
CA ILE A 248 8.22 -12.18 11.13
C ILE A 248 8.98 -13.43 10.67
N ILE A 249 8.58 -14.64 11.13
CA ILE A 249 9.26 -15.89 10.77
C ILE A 249 9.02 -16.25 9.29
N PRO A 250 7.77 -16.31 8.78
CA PRO A 250 7.52 -16.52 7.35
C PRO A 250 8.25 -15.53 6.45
N SER A 251 8.22 -14.24 6.80
CA SER A 251 8.89 -13.18 6.05
C SER A 251 10.42 -13.32 6.09
N LEU A 252 10.99 -13.69 7.24
CA LEU A 252 12.42 -13.95 7.36
C LEU A 252 12.83 -15.13 6.48
N VAL A 253 12.07 -16.21 6.47
CA VAL A 253 12.31 -17.39 5.63
C VAL A 253 12.23 -17.01 4.15
N ALA A 254 11.26 -16.17 3.76
CA ALA A 254 11.12 -15.67 2.38
C ALA A 254 12.37 -14.92 1.89
N MET A 255 13.10 -14.24 2.78
CA MET A 255 14.38 -13.60 2.46
C MET A 255 15.57 -14.57 2.58
N LEU A 256 15.65 -15.35 3.67
CA LEU A 256 16.82 -16.17 3.98
C LEU A 256 17.04 -17.32 3.00
N VAL A 257 15.97 -17.97 2.53
CA VAL A 257 16.06 -19.09 1.60
C VAL A 257 16.70 -18.66 0.27
N PRO A 258 16.19 -17.64 -0.44
CA PRO A 258 16.83 -17.17 -1.67
C PRO A 258 18.24 -16.62 -1.45
N LEU A 259 18.49 -15.95 -0.32
CA LEU A 259 19.80 -15.41 0.03
C LEU A 259 20.84 -16.52 0.25
N THR A 260 20.44 -17.59 0.95
CA THR A 260 21.27 -18.76 1.16
C THR A 260 21.58 -19.47 -0.17
N LEU A 261 20.57 -19.68 -1.01
CA LEU A 261 20.75 -20.27 -2.34
C LEU A 261 21.72 -19.44 -3.20
N ALA A 262 21.56 -18.11 -3.21
CA ALA A 262 22.45 -17.22 -3.96
C ALA A 262 23.89 -17.29 -3.45
N SER A 263 24.11 -17.52 -2.16
CA SER A 263 25.45 -17.58 -1.55
C SER A 263 26.32 -18.69 -2.12
N PHE A 264 25.73 -19.76 -2.65
CA PHE A 264 26.47 -20.85 -3.31
C PHE A 264 27.00 -20.43 -4.69
N PHE A 265 26.34 -19.50 -5.36
CA PHE A 265 26.67 -19.08 -6.74
C PHE A 265 27.44 -17.75 -6.78
N VAL A 266 27.21 -16.87 -5.83
CA VAL A 266 27.88 -15.56 -5.74
C VAL A 266 29.27 -15.73 -5.14
N LYS A 267 30.33 -15.34 -5.89
CA LYS A 267 31.72 -15.47 -5.46
C LYS A 267 32.52 -14.20 -5.76
N GLY A 268 33.63 -14.02 -5.04
CA GLY A 268 34.60 -12.95 -5.30
C GLY A 268 34.36 -11.70 -4.47
N THR A 269 35.00 -10.61 -4.85
CA THR A 269 34.97 -9.31 -4.16
C THR A 269 34.29 -8.25 -5.02
N VAL A 270 33.76 -7.22 -4.40
CA VAL A 270 33.27 -6.01 -5.05
C VAL A 270 34.42 -5.01 -5.21
N LYS A 271 34.45 -4.33 -6.36
CA LYS A 271 35.28 -3.16 -6.55
C LYS A 271 34.44 -1.93 -6.13
N ARG A 272 34.99 -1.10 -5.25
CA ARG A 272 34.37 0.16 -4.88
C ARG A 272 34.60 1.20 -5.99
N PRO A 273 33.61 2.07 -6.25
CA PRO A 273 33.83 3.20 -7.14
C PRO A 273 35.00 4.05 -6.62
N ASP A 274 35.86 4.51 -7.53
CA ASP A 274 36.83 5.54 -7.19
C ASP A 274 36.03 6.73 -6.61
N LYS A 275 36.51 7.33 -5.50
CA LYS A 275 35.83 8.46 -4.89
C LYS A 275 35.64 9.52 -5.98
N VAL A 276 34.46 9.58 -6.56
CA VAL A 276 34.06 10.73 -7.35
C VAL A 276 34.04 11.86 -6.35
N MET A 277 35.03 12.75 -6.44
CA MET A 277 34.93 14.06 -5.83
C MET A 277 33.56 14.56 -6.26
N SER A 278 32.67 14.79 -5.29
CA SER A 278 31.39 15.43 -5.51
C SER A 278 31.67 16.79 -6.14
N LEU A 279 31.68 16.82 -7.47
CA LEU A 279 31.74 18.06 -8.23
C LEU A 279 30.44 18.81 -7.97
N GLY A 280 30.52 19.78 -7.05
CA GLY A 280 29.63 20.93 -7.07
C GLY A 280 28.19 20.68 -6.58
N HIS A 281 28.04 20.40 -5.30
CA HIS A 281 26.94 21.01 -4.57
C HIS A 281 27.58 21.68 -3.35
N ASP A 282 27.72 23.01 -3.44
CA ASP A 282 27.95 23.89 -2.29
C ASP A 282 26.71 23.91 -1.37
N ASN A 283 26.21 22.75 -1.02
CA ASN A 283 25.18 22.61 -0.01
C ASN A 283 25.91 22.35 1.31
N ALA A 284 25.68 23.17 2.29
CA ALA A 284 26.23 23.00 3.62
C ALA A 284 25.99 21.58 4.09
N THR A 285 27.07 20.87 4.33
CA THR A 285 26.99 19.50 4.88
C THR A 285 26.50 19.60 6.31
N PRO A 286 25.42 18.86 6.67
CA PRO A 286 24.97 18.77 8.05
C PRO A 286 26.12 18.30 8.97
N GLU A 287 26.17 18.80 10.18
CA GLU A 287 27.15 18.34 11.17
C GLU A 287 26.91 16.88 11.57
N LYS A 288 27.94 16.15 11.97
CA LYS A 288 27.82 14.71 12.30
C LYS A 288 26.73 14.42 13.35
N TRP A 289 26.60 15.28 14.34
CA TRP A 289 25.57 15.12 15.36
C TRP A 289 24.16 15.37 14.81
N GLU A 290 23.99 16.34 13.87
CA GLU A 290 22.70 16.63 13.24
C GLU A 290 22.20 15.43 12.42
N LYS A 291 23.11 14.79 11.65
CA LYS A 291 22.80 13.57 10.89
C LYS A 291 22.26 12.46 11.81
N SER A 292 22.97 12.19 12.89
CA SER A 292 22.58 11.15 13.85
C SER A 292 21.31 11.53 14.62
N PHE A 293 21.13 12.80 14.95
CA PHE A 293 19.98 13.28 15.69
C PHE A 293 18.69 13.23 14.84
N VAL A 294 18.75 13.76 13.60
CA VAL A 294 17.60 13.72 12.68
C VAL A 294 17.24 12.30 12.29
N PHE A 295 18.24 11.43 12.06
CA PHE A 295 18.03 10.00 11.85
C PHE A 295 17.30 9.34 13.02
N ALA A 296 17.82 9.52 14.24
CA ALA A 296 17.23 8.93 15.45
C ALA A 296 15.80 9.47 15.69
N LEU A 297 15.60 10.78 15.56
CA LEU A 297 14.31 11.42 15.77
C LEU A 297 13.28 10.96 14.73
N GLY A 298 13.65 10.90 13.45
CA GLY A 298 12.77 10.42 12.40
C GLY A 298 12.40 8.95 12.56
N LEU A 299 13.39 8.09 12.86
CA LEU A 299 13.15 6.66 13.12
C LEU A 299 12.28 6.45 14.36
N CYS A 300 12.55 7.16 15.47
CA CYS A 300 11.69 7.11 16.66
C CYS A 300 10.28 7.60 16.35
N GLY A 301 10.13 8.65 15.52
CA GLY A 301 8.83 9.14 15.08
C GLY A 301 8.02 8.09 14.31
N LEU A 302 8.65 7.37 13.38
CA LEU A 302 8.00 6.27 12.65
C LEU A 302 7.60 5.12 13.58
N LEU A 303 8.50 4.69 14.47
CA LEU A 303 8.23 3.63 15.44
C LEU A 303 7.21 4.04 16.52
N PHE A 304 7.01 5.32 16.74
CA PHE A 304 6.00 5.84 17.67
C PHE A 304 4.57 5.69 17.14
N VAL A 305 4.37 5.63 15.83
CA VAL A 305 3.02 5.57 15.22
C VAL A 305 2.17 4.40 15.74
N PRO A 306 2.66 3.14 15.76
CA PRO A 306 1.92 2.03 16.33
C PRO A 306 1.59 2.22 17.82
N VAL A 307 2.52 2.78 18.60
CA VAL A 307 2.31 3.09 20.01
C VAL A 307 1.20 4.14 20.17
N PHE A 308 1.24 5.21 19.36
CA PHE A 308 0.22 6.26 19.36
C PHE A 308 -1.17 5.69 19.05
N LYS A 309 -1.32 4.86 18.00
CA LYS A 309 -2.58 4.19 17.67
C LYS A 309 -3.10 3.34 18.83
N THR A 310 -2.23 2.54 19.46
CA THR A 310 -2.62 1.65 20.56
C THR A 310 -3.12 2.43 21.79
N VAL A 311 -2.50 3.59 22.08
CA VAL A 311 -2.86 4.41 23.23
C VAL A 311 -4.10 5.29 22.99
N THR A 312 -4.20 5.86 21.78
CA THR A 312 -5.24 6.85 21.46
C THR A 312 -6.45 6.26 20.76
N HIS A 313 -6.32 5.07 20.18
CA HIS A 313 -7.29 4.44 19.28
C HIS A 313 -7.63 5.27 18.02
N LEU A 314 -6.84 6.30 17.73
CA LEU A 314 -6.98 7.12 16.52
C LEU A 314 -6.36 6.40 15.29
N PRO A 315 -6.82 6.73 14.07
CA PRO A 315 -6.23 6.19 12.85
C PRO A 315 -4.71 6.45 12.75
N PRO A 316 -3.92 5.53 12.17
CA PRO A 316 -2.45 5.63 12.13
C PRO A 316 -1.91 6.91 11.51
N PHE A 317 -2.60 7.50 10.54
CA PHE A 317 -2.16 8.74 9.88
C PHE A 317 -2.03 9.91 10.87
N THR A 318 -2.82 9.94 11.94
CA THR A 318 -2.76 11.00 12.96
C THR A 318 -1.44 10.97 13.72
N GLY A 319 -0.99 9.77 14.13
CA GLY A 319 0.33 9.57 14.74
C GLY A 319 1.49 9.89 13.78
N MET A 320 1.32 9.55 12.49
CA MET A 320 2.30 9.86 11.45
C MET A 320 2.44 11.38 11.23
N MET A 321 1.31 12.11 11.12
CA MET A 321 1.31 13.56 10.99
C MET A 321 1.88 14.27 12.22
N LEU A 322 1.60 13.76 13.43
CA LEU A 322 2.22 14.26 14.66
C LEU A 322 3.73 14.10 14.63
N SER A 323 4.22 12.91 14.25
CA SER A 323 5.65 12.61 14.14
C SER A 323 6.34 13.51 13.11
N LEU A 324 5.70 13.70 11.94
CA LEU A 324 6.18 14.65 10.93
C LEU A 324 6.20 16.07 11.46
N GLY A 325 5.13 16.54 12.13
CA GLY A 325 5.03 17.88 12.69
C GLY A 325 6.14 18.18 13.71
N ILE A 326 6.44 17.22 14.59
CA ILE A 326 7.54 17.34 15.56
C ILE A 326 8.89 17.40 14.84
N LEU A 327 9.14 16.49 13.89
CA LEU A 327 10.39 16.47 13.12
C LEU A 327 10.56 17.76 12.33
N TRP A 328 9.48 18.26 11.70
CA TRP A 328 9.46 19.53 10.96
C TRP A 328 9.83 20.70 11.88
N LEU A 329 9.15 20.84 13.02
CA LEU A 329 9.42 21.90 13.97
C LEU A 329 10.90 21.90 14.42
N ILE A 330 11.43 20.72 14.75
CA ILE A 330 12.80 20.59 15.22
C ILE A 330 13.81 20.90 14.10
N THR A 331 13.60 20.41 12.89
CA THR A 331 14.49 20.69 11.76
C THR A 331 14.47 22.19 11.37
N GLU A 332 13.32 22.86 11.41
CA GLU A 332 13.25 24.31 11.20
C GLU A 332 14.01 25.08 12.28
N LEU A 333 13.95 24.67 13.56
CA LEU A 333 14.72 25.27 14.64
C LEU A 333 16.25 25.07 14.42
N LEU A 334 16.66 23.89 13.95
CA LEU A 334 18.06 23.64 13.58
C LEU A 334 18.54 24.53 12.44
N ILE A 335 17.71 24.67 11.40
CA ILE A 335 18.03 25.47 10.22
C ILE A 335 18.00 26.98 10.53
N SER A 336 17.15 27.45 11.44
CA SER A 336 17.01 28.87 11.76
C SER A 336 18.37 29.50 12.19
N ARG A 337 19.22 28.69 12.78
CA ARG A 337 20.55 29.08 13.27
C ARG A 337 21.66 29.06 12.20
N LYS A 338 21.34 28.63 10.95
CA LYS A 338 22.30 28.50 9.84
C LYS A 338 22.20 29.67 8.88
N ASP A 339 23.30 29.94 8.14
CA ASP A 339 23.32 30.95 7.07
C ASP A 339 22.45 30.55 5.88
N SER A 340 22.00 31.53 5.09
CA SER A 340 21.08 31.32 3.97
C SER A 340 21.58 30.31 2.93
N ALA A 341 22.89 30.27 2.68
CA ALA A 341 23.50 29.28 1.78
C ALA A 341 23.41 27.86 2.32
N SER A 342 23.54 27.68 3.64
CA SER A 342 23.48 26.42 4.38
C SER A 342 22.04 25.89 4.54
N LYS A 343 21.04 26.72 4.31
CA LYS A 343 19.61 26.33 4.40
C LYS A 343 19.11 25.61 3.16
N LYS A 344 19.75 25.82 2.02
CA LYS A 344 19.29 25.33 0.72
C LYS A 344 19.29 23.79 0.70
N GLY A 345 18.10 23.20 0.50
CA GLY A 345 17.92 21.74 0.41
C GLY A 345 17.61 21.04 1.73
N LEU A 346 17.74 21.70 2.89
CA LEU A 346 17.46 21.12 4.20
C LEU A 346 16.09 21.53 4.77
N THR A 347 15.41 22.50 4.15
CA THR A 347 14.06 22.91 4.57
C THR A 347 13.04 21.84 4.22
N VAL A 348 12.03 21.65 5.06
CA VAL A 348 10.96 20.70 4.80
C VAL A 348 10.23 21.03 3.49
N VAL A 349 10.07 22.30 3.16
CA VAL A 349 9.48 22.73 1.88
C VAL A 349 10.30 22.23 0.68
N SER A 350 11.64 22.27 0.75
CA SER A 350 12.49 21.71 -0.31
C SER A 350 12.47 20.18 -0.38
N VAL A 351 12.24 19.54 0.75
CA VAL A 351 12.05 18.07 0.85
C VAL A 351 10.72 17.66 0.25
N LEU A 352 9.62 18.37 0.56
CA LEU A 352 8.29 18.12 -0.02
C LEU A 352 8.30 18.19 -1.56
N GLN A 353 9.15 19.02 -2.17
CA GLN A 353 9.32 19.08 -3.63
C GLN A 353 9.97 17.82 -4.25
N LYS A 354 10.64 17.00 -3.43
CA LYS A 354 11.30 15.78 -3.87
C LYS A 354 10.46 14.53 -3.69
N ILE A 355 9.34 14.63 -2.96
CA ILE A 355 8.44 13.52 -2.73
C ILE A 355 7.83 13.05 -4.05
N ASP A 356 7.74 11.76 -4.23
CA ASP A 356 7.08 11.12 -5.37
C ASP A 356 5.55 11.29 -5.28
N THR A 357 5.09 12.50 -5.62
CA THR A 357 3.68 12.86 -5.65
C THR A 357 2.91 12.05 -6.69
N ALA A 358 3.58 11.60 -7.76
CA ALA A 358 2.95 10.75 -8.77
C ALA A 358 2.52 9.41 -8.18
N SER A 359 3.34 8.79 -7.33
CA SER A 359 2.94 7.57 -6.62
C SER A 359 1.75 7.79 -5.68
N VAL A 360 1.67 8.91 -4.97
CA VAL A 360 0.50 9.23 -4.13
C VAL A 360 -0.78 9.35 -4.96
N LEU A 361 -0.71 10.03 -6.12
CA LEU A 361 -1.84 10.16 -7.04
C LEU A 361 -2.20 8.85 -7.73
N PHE A 362 -1.22 7.99 -8.01
CA PHE A 362 -1.45 6.64 -8.50
C PHE A 362 -2.28 5.84 -7.50
N PHE A 363 -1.91 5.84 -6.22
CA PHE A 363 -2.67 5.15 -5.18
C PHE A 363 -4.08 5.70 -5.04
N LEU A 364 -4.27 7.01 -5.07
CA LEU A 364 -5.61 7.60 -5.09
C LEU A 364 -6.44 7.04 -6.25
N GLY A 365 -5.94 7.11 -7.46
CA GLY A 365 -6.67 6.70 -8.66
C GLY A 365 -7.02 5.21 -8.67
N ILE A 366 -6.06 4.34 -8.35
CA ILE A 366 -6.28 2.90 -8.40
C ILE A 366 -7.17 2.40 -7.27
N LEU A 367 -7.02 2.93 -6.05
CA LEU A 367 -7.89 2.58 -4.92
C LEU A 367 -9.33 3.03 -5.17
N MET A 368 -9.52 4.24 -5.72
CA MET A 368 -10.85 4.70 -6.14
C MET A 368 -11.46 3.83 -7.24
N ALA A 369 -10.66 3.33 -8.19
CA ALA A 369 -11.14 2.42 -9.22
C ALA A 369 -11.60 1.07 -8.63
N VAL A 370 -10.83 0.50 -7.70
CA VAL A 370 -11.20 -0.74 -7.00
C VAL A 370 -12.45 -0.54 -6.16
N ALA A 371 -12.56 0.58 -5.44
CA ALA A 371 -13.74 0.93 -4.66
C ALA A 371 -15.02 1.02 -5.52
N ALA A 372 -14.93 1.61 -6.72
CA ALA A 372 -16.07 1.65 -7.65
C ALA A 372 -16.51 0.25 -8.10
N LEU A 373 -15.57 -0.68 -8.34
CA LEU A 373 -15.88 -2.07 -8.67
C LEU A 373 -16.47 -2.84 -7.48
N GLN A 374 -16.07 -2.49 -6.26
CA GLN A 374 -16.64 -3.03 -5.02
C GLN A 374 -18.11 -2.64 -4.89
N GLU A 375 -18.43 -1.35 -5.00
CA GLU A 375 -19.78 -0.82 -4.88
C GLU A 375 -20.76 -1.44 -5.88
N VAL A 376 -20.29 -1.74 -7.10
CA VAL A 376 -21.10 -2.39 -8.14
C VAL A 376 -21.22 -3.91 -7.93
N GLY A 377 -20.52 -4.49 -6.94
CA GLY A 377 -20.59 -5.91 -6.61
C GLY A 377 -19.71 -6.83 -7.49
N HIS A 378 -18.85 -6.27 -8.36
CA HIS A 378 -17.95 -7.11 -9.17
C HIS A 378 -16.93 -7.87 -8.34
N LEU A 379 -16.46 -7.29 -7.23
CA LEU A 379 -15.50 -7.97 -6.36
C LEU A 379 -16.12 -9.17 -5.65
N ALA A 380 -17.39 -9.10 -5.25
CA ALA A 380 -18.11 -10.23 -4.68
C ALA A 380 -18.21 -11.41 -5.69
N GLN A 381 -18.41 -11.13 -6.98
CA GLN A 381 -18.41 -12.18 -8.00
C GLN A 381 -17.04 -12.85 -8.14
N VAL A 382 -15.95 -12.09 -8.04
CA VAL A 382 -14.58 -12.65 -8.05
C VAL A 382 -14.34 -13.49 -6.79
N ALA A 383 -14.81 -13.04 -5.60
CA ALA A 383 -14.73 -13.82 -4.37
C ALA A 383 -15.42 -15.18 -4.54
N HIS A 384 -16.67 -15.21 -4.99
CA HIS A 384 -17.40 -16.45 -5.25
C HIS A 384 -16.69 -17.38 -6.25
N PHE A 385 -16.07 -16.82 -7.28
CA PHE A 385 -15.27 -17.60 -8.23
C PHE A 385 -14.05 -18.25 -7.55
N LEU A 386 -13.33 -17.49 -6.71
CA LEU A 386 -12.18 -18.00 -5.97
C LEU A 386 -12.60 -19.09 -4.95
N ASP A 387 -13.67 -18.84 -4.19
CA ASP A 387 -14.20 -19.77 -3.20
C ASP A 387 -14.62 -21.10 -3.83
N ASN A 388 -15.33 -21.04 -4.94
CA ASN A 388 -15.73 -22.23 -5.69
C ASN A 388 -14.54 -22.97 -6.33
N THR A 389 -13.50 -22.23 -6.78
CA THR A 389 -12.34 -22.83 -7.43
C THR A 389 -11.41 -23.52 -6.43
N PHE A 390 -11.30 -22.96 -5.22
CA PHE A 390 -10.38 -23.44 -4.19
C PHE A 390 -11.07 -24.09 -2.98
N ASP A 391 -12.36 -24.46 -3.08
CA ASP A 391 -13.15 -25.06 -2.01
C ASP A 391 -13.05 -24.27 -0.68
N GLN A 392 -13.11 -22.93 -0.78
CA GLN A 392 -12.97 -21.98 0.34
C GLN A 392 -11.64 -22.11 1.13
N ASN A 393 -10.63 -22.72 0.54
CA ASN A 393 -9.32 -22.87 1.18
C ASN A 393 -8.56 -21.54 1.18
N ILE A 394 -8.51 -20.89 2.34
CA ILE A 394 -7.87 -19.57 2.51
C ILE A 394 -6.40 -19.54 2.09
N TYR A 395 -5.67 -20.66 2.25
CA TYR A 395 -4.25 -20.74 1.87
C TYR A 395 -4.08 -20.74 0.36
N SER A 396 -4.90 -21.51 -0.36
CA SER A 396 -4.89 -21.56 -1.83
C SER A 396 -5.31 -20.23 -2.44
N ILE A 397 -6.34 -19.59 -1.89
CA ILE A 397 -6.83 -18.27 -2.31
C ILE A 397 -5.71 -17.25 -2.14
N ASN A 398 -5.13 -17.14 -0.95
CA ASN A 398 -4.08 -16.14 -0.66
C ASN A 398 -2.81 -16.37 -1.47
N VAL A 399 -2.36 -17.62 -1.64
CA VAL A 399 -1.22 -17.94 -2.50
C VAL A 399 -1.49 -17.51 -3.94
N SER A 400 -2.71 -17.71 -4.44
CA SER A 400 -3.08 -17.29 -5.80
C SER A 400 -3.10 -15.76 -5.94
N ILE A 401 -3.66 -15.04 -4.96
CA ILE A 401 -3.63 -13.57 -4.90
C ILE A 401 -2.17 -13.07 -4.88
N GLY A 402 -1.32 -13.68 -4.05
CA GLY A 402 0.10 -13.32 -3.98
C GLY A 402 0.87 -13.59 -5.26
N LEU A 403 0.55 -14.65 -6.01
CA LEU A 403 1.14 -14.88 -7.34
C LEU A 403 0.66 -13.86 -8.37
N LEU A 404 -0.62 -13.43 -8.28
CA LEU A 404 -1.12 -12.32 -9.09
C LEU A 404 -0.41 -11.00 -8.76
N SER A 405 0.04 -10.81 -7.52
CA SER A 405 0.83 -9.65 -7.10
C SER A 405 2.16 -9.52 -7.86
N ALA A 406 2.64 -10.57 -8.49
CA ALA A 406 3.81 -10.47 -9.39
C ALA A 406 3.52 -9.64 -10.65
N ILE A 407 2.28 -9.64 -11.13
CA ILE A 407 1.87 -8.97 -12.38
C ILE A 407 1.13 -7.67 -12.06
N VAL A 408 0.28 -7.72 -11.05
CA VAL A 408 -0.57 -6.63 -10.58
C VAL A 408 0.05 -6.08 -9.30
N ASP A 409 0.21 -4.77 -9.18
CA ASP A 409 0.74 -4.14 -7.96
C ASP A 409 -0.01 -4.69 -6.72
N ASN A 410 0.72 -4.92 -5.62
CA ASN A 410 0.18 -5.53 -4.40
C ASN A 410 -0.96 -4.71 -3.76
N VAL A 411 -0.91 -3.38 -3.85
CA VAL A 411 -1.90 -2.48 -3.22
C VAL A 411 -3.32 -2.67 -3.77
N PRO A 412 -3.57 -2.60 -5.09
CA PRO A 412 -4.92 -2.86 -5.62
C PRO A 412 -5.43 -4.28 -5.36
N LEU A 413 -4.54 -5.27 -5.24
CA LEU A 413 -4.97 -6.64 -4.93
C LEU A 413 -5.44 -6.78 -3.49
N VAL A 414 -4.77 -6.13 -2.53
CA VAL A 414 -5.22 -6.11 -1.13
C VAL A 414 -6.51 -5.32 -1.01
N ALA A 415 -6.64 -4.18 -1.70
CA ALA A 415 -7.90 -3.43 -1.73
C ALA A 415 -9.05 -4.28 -2.31
N ALA A 416 -8.80 -5.01 -3.40
CA ALA A 416 -9.77 -5.94 -3.96
C ALA A 416 -10.16 -7.05 -2.96
N ALA A 417 -9.18 -7.64 -2.26
CA ALA A 417 -9.47 -8.67 -1.26
C ALA A 417 -10.29 -8.12 -0.07
N GLN A 418 -10.03 -6.89 0.36
CA GLN A 418 -10.85 -6.20 1.37
C GLN A 418 -12.30 -5.99 0.89
N GLY A 419 -12.49 -5.70 -0.39
CA GLY A 419 -13.81 -5.56 -1.00
C GLY A 419 -14.50 -6.88 -1.35
N MET A 420 -13.74 -7.98 -1.48
CA MET A 420 -14.25 -9.32 -1.73
C MET A 420 -14.80 -9.99 -0.47
N TYR A 421 -14.11 -9.80 0.64
CA TYR A 421 -14.38 -10.51 1.89
C TYR A 421 -14.67 -9.52 3.02
N PRO A 422 -15.84 -9.57 3.64
CA PRO A 422 -16.15 -8.77 4.83
C PRO A 422 -15.37 -9.28 6.05
N ILE A 423 -15.26 -8.43 7.07
CA ILE A 423 -14.72 -8.84 8.36
C ILE A 423 -15.82 -9.56 9.13
N ASP A 424 -15.61 -10.84 9.39
CA ASP A 424 -16.54 -11.66 10.16
C ASP A 424 -16.39 -11.45 11.68
N SER A 425 -17.41 -11.84 12.44
CA SER A 425 -17.36 -11.82 13.91
C SER A 425 -16.42 -12.88 14.49
N THR A 426 -16.22 -13.99 13.79
CA THR A 426 -15.38 -15.14 14.21
C THR A 426 -14.78 -15.86 13.00
N GLY A 427 -13.76 -16.69 13.21
CA GLY A 427 -13.15 -17.51 12.15
C GLY A 427 -12.00 -16.84 11.41
N ASP A 428 -11.67 -17.38 10.24
CA ASP A 428 -10.48 -16.97 9.48
C ASP A 428 -10.58 -15.56 8.91
N PHE A 429 -11.78 -15.09 8.63
CA PHE A 429 -12.07 -13.74 8.13
C PHE A 429 -12.36 -12.72 9.24
N ALA A 430 -12.32 -13.12 10.51
CA ALA A 430 -12.47 -12.19 11.63
C ALA A 430 -11.30 -11.19 11.68
N ALA A 431 -11.47 -10.11 12.46
CA ALA A 431 -10.37 -9.20 12.76
C ALA A 431 -9.20 -9.98 13.39
N ASN A 432 -7.98 -9.78 12.90
CA ASN A 432 -6.79 -10.58 13.18
C ASN A 432 -6.91 -12.06 12.73
N GLY A 433 -7.83 -12.40 11.85
CA GLY A 433 -8.01 -13.77 11.34
C GLY A 433 -6.86 -14.20 10.41
N MET A 434 -6.74 -15.52 10.22
CA MET A 434 -5.63 -16.12 9.45
C MET A 434 -5.65 -15.72 7.97
N PHE A 435 -6.82 -15.48 7.38
CA PHE A 435 -6.95 -15.01 6.01
C PHE A 435 -6.20 -13.70 5.80
N TRP A 436 -6.44 -12.71 6.64
CA TRP A 436 -5.86 -11.37 6.54
C TRP A 436 -4.36 -11.35 6.78
N GLN A 437 -3.90 -12.10 7.78
CA GLN A 437 -2.48 -12.24 8.07
C GLN A 437 -1.74 -12.88 6.89
N PHE A 438 -2.29 -13.97 6.36
CA PHE A 438 -1.66 -14.67 5.25
C PHE A 438 -1.74 -13.88 3.95
N LEU A 439 -2.82 -13.09 3.76
CA LEU A 439 -2.92 -12.11 2.67
C LEU A 439 -1.80 -11.07 2.73
N ALA A 440 -1.54 -10.50 3.92
CA ALA A 440 -0.46 -9.53 4.12
C ALA A 440 0.90 -10.11 3.69
N TYR A 441 1.18 -11.34 4.10
CA TYR A 441 2.38 -12.06 3.68
C TYR A 441 2.41 -12.31 2.16
N CYS A 442 1.36 -12.90 1.61
CA CYS A 442 1.31 -13.31 0.20
C CYS A 442 1.36 -12.14 -0.75
N ALA A 443 0.56 -11.10 -0.52
CA ALA A 443 0.53 -9.91 -1.36
C ALA A 443 1.85 -9.13 -1.28
N GLY A 444 2.38 -8.93 -0.07
CA GLY A 444 3.63 -8.19 0.14
C GLY A 444 4.83 -8.90 -0.50
N THR A 445 5.00 -10.19 -0.27
CA THR A 445 6.18 -10.94 -0.76
C THR A 445 6.06 -11.37 -2.22
N GLY A 446 4.84 -11.68 -2.69
CA GLY A 446 4.57 -12.15 -4.06
C GLY A 446 4.98 -11.16 -5.14
N GLY A 447 4.84 -9.87 -4.89
CA GLY A 447 5.29 -8.80 -5.77
C GLY A 447 6.78 -8.84 -6.14
N SER A 448 7.61 -9.58 -5.40
CA SER A 448 9.03 -9.78 -5.73
C SER A 448 9.28 -10.71 -6.91
N ALA A 449 8.30 -11.54 -7.30
CA ALA A 449 8.50 -12.55 -8.34
C ALA A 449 8.75 -11.94 -9.73
N LEU A 450 8.15 -10.78 -10.02
CA LEU A 450 8.50 -9.96 -11.19
C LEU A 450 8.85 -8.55 -10.72
N ILE A 451 9.75 -7.88 -11.44
CA ILE A 451 10.26 -6.56 -11.04
C ILE A 451 9.18 -5.45 -11.05
N ILE A 452 8.09 -5.68 -11.78
CA ILE A 452 6.95 -4.76 -11.89
C ILE A 452 5.87 -5.02 -10.84
N GLY A 453 5.95 -6.11 -10.07
CA GLY A 453 4.91 -6.54 -9.14
C GLY A 453 4.87 -5.79 -7.81
N SER A 454 5.76 -4.84 -7.58
CA SER A 454 5.76 -4.00 -6.39
C SER A 454 6.37 -2.63 -6.67
N ALA A 455 5.96 -1.63 -5.89
CA ALA A 455 6.53 -0.28 -5.96
C ALA A 455 8.05 -0.28 -5.77
N ALA A 456 8.56 -1.12 -4.84
CA ALA A 456 10.00 -1.34 -4.63
C ALA A 456 10.70 -1.84 -5.91
N GLY A 457 10.10 -2.80 -6.60
CA GLY A 457 10.62 -3.35 -7.86
C GLY A 457 10.68 -2.31 -8.96
N VAL A 458 9.61 -1.56 -9.16
CA VAL A 458 9.54 -0.49 -10.18
C VAL A 458 10.58 0.59 -9.91
N ALA A 459 10.73 1.03 -8.65
CA ALA A 459 11.73 2.03 -8.28
C ALA A 459 13.16 1.56 -8.56
N VAL A 460 13.51 0.34 -8.14
CA VAL A 460 14.84 -0.25 -8.38
C VAL A 460 15.10 -0.43 -9.88
N MET A 461 14.08 -0.84 -10.65
CA MET A 461 14.16 -0.98 -12.10
C MET A 461 14.49 0.36 -12.76
N GLY A 462 13.79 1.42 -12.38
CA GLY A 462 13.99 2.76 -12.92
C GLY A 462 15.37 3.33 -12.57
N LEU A 463 15.75 3.25 -11.29
CA LEU A 463 17.00 3.79 -10.77
C LEU A 463 18.25 3.11 -11.35
N GLU A 464 18.26 1.78 -11.46
CA GLU A 464 19.40 1.00 -11.95
C GLU A 464 19.27 0.60 -13.43
N LYS A 465 18.16 0.93 -14.07
CA LYS A 465 17.84 0.55 -15.45
C LYS A 465 17.97 -0.96 -15.66
N ILE A 466 17.40 -1.74 -14.72
CA ILE A 466 17.37 -3.21 -14.79
C ILE A 466 16.36 -3.61 -15.86
N SER A 467 16.75 -4.43 -16.82
CA SER A 467 15.81 -4.90 -17.82
C SER A 467 14.89 -5.99 -17.25
N PHE A 468 13.61 -5.96 -17.59
CA PHE A 468 12.60 -6.94 -17.20
C PHE A 468 13.04 -8.39 -17.51
N GLY A 469 13.51 -8.63 -18.73
CA GLY A 469 13.99 -9.96 -19.13
C GLY A 469 15.22 -10.46 -18.37
N TRP A 470 16.10 -9.56 -17.89
CA TRP A 470 17.22 -9.94 -17.04
C TRP A 470 16.74 -10.35 -15.65
N TYR A 471 15.81 -9.60 -15.08
CA TYR A 471 15.25 -9.89 -13.75
C TYR A 471 14.57 -11.26 -13.73
N ILE A 472 13.72 -11.57 -14.72
CA ILE A 472 13.09 -12.89 -14.84
C ILE A 472 14.12 -14.01 -14.87
N LYS A 473 15.20 -13.87 -15.65
CA LYS A 473 16.21 -14.90 -15.79
C LYS A 473 17.13 -15.07 -14.59
N LYS A 474 17.30 -14.04 -13.75
CA LYS A 474 18.34 -14.02 -12.71
C LYS A 474 17.80 -13.89 -11.28
N ILE A 475 16.62 -13.31 -11.09
CA ILE A 475 16.08 -13.01 -9.75
C ILE A 475 14.75 -13.72 -9.50
N SER A 476 13.83 -13.76 -10.49
CA SER A 476 12.47 -14.27 -10.28
C SER A 476 12.42 -15.66 -9.66
N LEU A 477 13.30 -16.57 -10.06
CA LEU A 477 13.34 -17.90 -9.45
C LEU A 477 13.69 -17.87 -7.96
N TYR A 478 14.62 -17.01 -7.55
CA TYR A 478 14.95 -16.82 -6.13
C TYR A 478 13.76 -16.24 -5.36
N ALA A 479 13.09 -15.24 -5.92
CA ALA A 479 11.91 -14.63 -5.32
C ALA A 479 10.77 -15.64 -5.15
N ILE A 480 10.45 -16.42 -6.18
CA ILE A 480 9.41 -17.45 -6.16
C ILE A 480 9.72 -18.54 -5.12
N VAL A 481 10.96 -19.03 -5.06
CA VAL A 481 11.37 -20.02 -4.05
C VAL A 481 11.25 -19.43 -2.64
N GLY A 482 11.66 -18.17 -2.42
CA GLY A 482 11.49 -17.47 -1.15
C GLY A 482 10.02 -17.32 -0.76
N TYR A 483 9.18 -16.89 -1.70
CA TYR A 483 7.74 -16.76 -1.54
C TYR A 483 7.09 -18.07 -1.05
N PHE A 484 7.30 -19.18 -1.75
CA PHE A 484 6.74 -20.46 -1.36
C PHE A 484 7.34 -21.02 -0.07
N ALA A 485 8.62 -20.77 0.21
CA ALA A 485 9.25 -21.19 1.45
C ALA A 485 8.60 -20.51 2.67
N GLY A 486 8.37 -19.20 2.60
CA GLY A 486 7.70 -18.48 3.67
C GLY A 486 6.20 -18.81 3.77
N ALA A 487 5.50 -18.98 2.63
CA ALA A 487 4.11 -19.43 2.61
C ALA A 487 3.95 -20.81 3.28
N ALA A 488 4.83 -21.75 2.96
CA ALA A 488 4.87 -23.06 3.61
C ALA A 488 5.17 -22.94 5.11
N THR A 489 6.09 -22.01 5.48
CA THR A 489 6.38 -21.77 6.91
C THR A 489 5.15 -21.29 7.65
N TYR A 490 4.41 -20.32 7.09
CA TYR A 490 3.15 -19.85 7.70
C TYR A 490 2.14 -21.00 7.84
N TYR A 491 1.96 -21.77 6.76
CA TYR A 491 1.06 -22.92 6.77
C TYR A 491 1.40 -23.92 7.88
N PHE A 492 2.67 -24.32 8.02
CA PHE A 492 3.09 -25.27 9.07
C PHE A 492 3.02 -24.68 10.49
N MET A 493 3.06 -23.35 10.65
CA MET A 493 2.92 -22.71 11.96
C MET A 493 1.47 -22.65 12.44
N PHE A 494 0.50 -22.53 11.54
CA PHE A 494 -0.88 -22.19 11.90
C PHE A 494 -1.96 -23.15 11.39
N ALA A 495 -1.68 -23.95 10.35
CA ALA A 495 -2.65 -24.88 9.78
C ALA A 495 -2.47 -26.35 10.25
N VAL A 496 -1.35 -26.67 10.90
CA VAL A 496 -1.01 -27.98 11.45
C VAL A 496 -0.90 -27.88 12.96
#